data_74286e0de69428d116d49698cd0284b3
#
_entry.id   74286e0de69428d116d49698cd0284b3
#
_cell.length_a   1.000
_cell.length_b   1.000
_cell.length_c   1.000
_cell.angle_alpha   90.00
_cell.angle_beta   90.00
_cell.angle_gamma   90.00
#
_symmetry.space_group_name_H-M   'P 1'
#
loop_
_entity.id
_entity.type
_entity.pdbx_description
1 polymer ?
#
loop_
_entity_poly.entity_id
_entity_poly.type
_entity_poly.pdbx_seq_one_letter_code
_entity_poly.pdbx_strand_id
1 'polypeptide(L)' 'MKVTKSAGYALHALMYMVRHSTQLPVTAVTVAKAEGIPSDYLAKIFQQLAKARFVKAIRGRKRGYVFAREPEQITLLELF' A
#
# COMPACT_ATOMS: atom_id res chain seq x y z
N MET A 1 9.57 -20.27 0.80
CA MET A 1 9.20 -18.94 1.28
C MET A 1 7.73 -18.95 1.72
N LYS A 2 7.48 -18.52 2.95
CA LYS A 2 6.10 -18.42 3.42
C LYS A 2 5.55 -17.05 3.09
N VAL A 3 4.43 -17.02 2.39
CA VAL A 3 3.70 -15.77 2.16
C VAL A 3 2.76 -15.58 3.33
N THR A 4 3.03 -14.59 4.17
CA THR A 4 2.17 -14.32 5.32
C THR A 4 0.90 -13.60 4.86
N LYS A 5 -0.11 -13.60 5.73
CA LYS A 5 -1.34 -12.86 5.47
C LYS A 5 -1.06 -11.37 5.28
N SER A 6 -0.14 -10.82 6.08
CA SER A 6 0.27 -9.42 5.94
C SER A 6 0.91 -9.13 4.59
N ALA A 7 1.77 -10.03 4.11
CA ALA A 7 2.41 -9.86 2.81
C ALA A 7 1.38 -9.91 1.70
N GLY A 8 0.39 -10.79 1.80
CA GLY A 8 -0.70 -10.88 0.83
C GLY A 8 -1.51 -9.58 0.77
N TYR A 9 -1.86 -9.04 1.93
CA TYR A 9 -2.60 -7.78 1.99
C TYR A 9 -1.75 -6.61 1.51
N ALA A 10 -0.44 -6.61 1.81
CA ALA A 10 0.46 -5.58 1.31
C ALA A 10 0.52 -5.60 -0.21
N LEU A 11 0.59 -6.79 -0.79
CA LEU A 11 0.59 -6.93 -2.24
C LEU A 11 -0.71 -6.42 -2.85
N HIS A 12 -1.87 -6.75 -2.25
CA HIS A 12 -3.15 -6.23 -2.70
C HIS A 12 -3.20 -4.71 -2.66
N ALA A 13 -2.67 -4.12 -1.59
CA ALA A 13 -2.63 -2.66 -1.45
C ALA A 13 -1.79 -2.01 -2.56
N LEU A 14 -0.59 -2.57 -2.81
CA LEU A 14 0.28 -2.04 -3.85
C LEU A 14 -0.32 -2.22 -5.24
N MET A 15 -0.96 -3.35 -5.50
CA MET A 15 -1.63 -3.59 -6.77
C MET A 15 -2.79 -2.62 -6.99
N TYR A 16 -3.54 -2.31 -5.93
CA TYR A 16 -4.58 -1.30 -6.01
C TYR A 16 -4.00 0.04 -6.42
N MET A 17 -2.89 0.45 -5.79
CA MET A 17 -2.24 1.72 -6.10
C MET A 17 -1.75 1.77 -7.55
N VAL A 18 -1.23 0.66 -8.07
CA VAL A 18 -0.80 0.59 -9.47
C VAL A 18 -1.98 0.79 -10.41
N ARG A 19 -3.10 0.07 -10.15
CA ARG A 19 -4.29 0.17 -10.99
C ARG A 19 -4.94 1.55 -10.93
N HIS A 20 -4.74 2.26 -9.84
CA HIS A 20 -5.34 3.60 -9.63
C HIS A 20 -4.26 4.67 -9.51
N SER A 21 -3.20 4.54 -10.28
CA SER A 21 -2.04 5.43 -10.17
C SER A 21 -2.37 6.89 -10.50
N THR A 22 -3.41 7.13 -11.28
CA THR A 22 -3.85 8.50 -11.59
C THR A 22 -4.68 9.13 -10.48
N GLN A 23 -5.06 8.33 -9.47
CA GLN A 23 -5.91 8.78 -8.38
C GLN A 23 -5.16 8.89 -7.05
N LEU A 24 -3.85 8.77 -7.08
CA LEU A 24 -3.04 8.90 -5.87
C LEU A 24 -2.99 10.36 -5.42
N PRO A 25 -2.89 10.64 -4.13
CA PRO A 25 -2.74 9.67 -3.04
C PRO A 25 -4.04 8.97 -2.66
N VAL A 26 -3.94 7.78 -2.11
CA VAL A 26 -5.07 7.02 -1.60
C VAL A 26 -4.92 6.76 -0.11
N THR A 27 -6.03 6.72 0.60
CA THR A 27 -6.02 6.43 2.03
C THR A 27 -6.16 4.93 2.26
N ALA A 28 -5.73 4.48 3.44
CA ALA A 28 -5.91 3.08 3.82
C ALA A 28 -7.39 2.70 3.84
N VAL A 29 -8.26 3.61 4.26
CA VAL A 29 -9.70 3.36 4.30
C VAL A 29 -10.26 3.09 2.90
N THR A 30 -9.85 3.89 1.92
CA THR A 30 -10.31 3.72 0.54
C THR A 30 -9.89 2.35 -0.01
N VAL A 31 -8.62 1.99 0.19
CA VAL A 31 -8.12 0.71 -0.30
C VAL A 31 -8.78 -0.45 0.43
N ALA A 32 -8.95 -0.31 1.76
CA ALA A 32 -9.58 -1.35 2.57
C ALA A 32 -10.99 -1.65 2.08
N LYS A 33 -11.78 -0.61 1.79
CA LYS A 33 -13.14 -0.80 1.27
C LYS A 33 -13.14 -1.49 -0.08
N ALA A 34 -12.23 -1.08 -0.96
CA ALA A 34 -12.17 -1.64 -2.31
C ALA A 34 -11.73 -3.10 -2.30
N GLU A 35 -10.83 -3.48 -1.40
CA GLU A 35 -10.24 -4.82 -1.38
C GLU A 35 -10.88 -5.74 -0.33
N GLY A 36 -11.86 -5.25 0.43
CA GLY A 36 -12.52 -6.06 1.45
C GLY A 36 -11.60 -6.43 2.62
N ILE A 37 -10.69 -5.55 2.98
CA ILE A 37 -9.74 -5.76 4.07
C ILE A 37 -10.13 -4.86 5.24
N PRO A 38 -10.02 -5.34 6.50
CA PRO A 38 -10.30 -4.48 7.64
C PRO A 38 -9.39 -3.24 7.62
N SER A 39 -9.98 -2.05 7.77
CA SER A 39 -9.24 -0.80 7.61
C SER A 39 -8.16 -0.62 8.68
N ASP A 40 -8.41 -1.06 9.92
CA ASP A 40 -7.42 -0.98 10.99
C ASP A 40 -6.18 -1.79 10.65
N TYR A 41 -6.40 -2.97 10.12
CA TYR A 41 -5.32 -3.87 9.73
C TYR A 41 -4.52 -3.29 8.57
N LEU A 42 -5.23 -2.77 7.57
CA LEU A 42 -4.57 -2.22 6.38
C LEU A 42 -3.80 -0.94 6.72
N ALA A 43 -4.29 -0.14 7.67
CA ALA A 43 -3.55 1.04 8.13
C ALA A 43 -2.18 0.66 8.67
N LYS A 44 -2.11 -0.43 9.45
CA LYS A 44 -0.83 -0.93 9.98
C LYS A 44 0.07 -1.43 8.84
N ILE A 45 -0.52 -2.07 7.85
CA ILE A 45 0.24 -2.55 6.69
C ILE A 45 0.84 -1.38 5.92
N PHE A 46 0.07 -0.31 5.69
CA PHE A 46 0.60 0.87 5.03
C PHE A 46 1.73 1.52 5.84
N GLN A 47 1.63 1.52 7.18
CA GLN A 47 2.71 2.03 8.01
C GLN A 47 3.98 1.20 7.82
N GLN A 48 3.85 -0.13 7.74
CA GLN A 48 4.98 -1.01 7.48
C GLN A 48 5.58 -0.78 6.09
N LEU A 49 4.72 -0.58 5.10
CA LEU A 49 5.17 -0.29 3.74
C LEU A 49 5.90 1.05 3.67
N ALA A 50 5.46 2.03 4.46
CA ALA A 50 6.14 3.31 4.53
C ALA A 50 7.51 3.19 5.18
N LYS A 51 7.62 2.39 6.25
CA LYS A 51 8.92 2.13 6.88
C LYS A 51 9.89 1.44 5.93
N ALA A 52 9.38 0.54 5.09
CA ALA A 52 10.19 -0.17 4.11
C ALA A 52 10.44 0.66 2.86
N ARG A 53 9.88 1.88 2.79
CA ARG A 53 10.06 2.82 1.69
C ARG A 53 9.46 2.35 0.36
N PHE A 54 8.42 1.54 0.41
CA PHE A 54 7.60 1.24 -0.77
C PHE A 54 6.63 2.37 -1.05
N VAL A 55 6.10 2.99 0.01
CA VAL A 55 5.16 4.09 -0.10
C VAL A 55 5.60 5.21 0.84
N LYS A 56 5.04 6.40 0.64
CA LYS A 56 5.23 7.50 1.57
C LYS A 56 3.89 8.18 1.84
N ALA A 57 3.71 8.67 3.05
CA ALA A 57 2.50 9.36 3.46
C ALA A 57 2.54 10.80 3.00
N ILE A 58 1.43 11.27 2.45
CA ILE A 58 1.23 12.67 2.08
C ILE A 58 0.27 13.28 3.08
N ARG A 59 0.63 14.42 3.62
CA ARG A 59 -0.20 15.17 4.58
C ARG A 59 -0.81 16.38 3.91
N GLY A 60 -1.90 16.90 4.46
CA GLY A 60 -2.55 18.09 3.96
C GLY A 60 -3.91 17.79 3.37
N ARG A 61 -4.37 18.62 2.41
CA ARG A 61 -5.71 18.48 1.85
C ARG A 61 -5.92 17.15 1.13
N LYS A 62 -4.91 16.73 0.37
CA LYS A 62 -4.93 15.43 -0.31
C LYS A 62 -4.01 14.48 0.44
N ARG A 63 -4.48 14.00 1.57
CA ARG A 63 -3.71 13.07 2.36
C ARG A 63 -3.90 11.65 1.84
N GLY A 64 -2.92 10.81 2.11
CA GLY A 64 -2.94 9.41 1.73
C GLY A 64 -1.55 8.92 1.44
N TYR A 65 -1.45 7.87 0.64
CA TYR A 65 -0.17 7.26 0.31
C TYR A 65 0.08 7.33 -1.18
N VAL A 66 1.33 7.59 -1.52
CA VAL A 66 1.83 7.52 -2.90
C VAL A 66 3.02 6.57 -2.92
N PHE A 67 3.44 6.17 -4.11
CA PHE A 67 4.65 5.34 -4.21
C PHE A 67 5.88 6.17 -3.82
N ALA A 68 6.74 5.58 -2.99
CA ALA A 68 8.04 6.16 -2.68
C ALA A 68 9.07 5.74 -3.72
N ARG A 69 8.79 4.67 -4.46
CA ARG A 69 9.63 4.15 -5.54
C ARG A 69 8.77 4.00 -6.78
N GLU A 70 9.39 3.97 -7.96
CA GLU A 70 8.66 3.63 -9.18
C GLU A 70 8.11 2.20 -9.04
N PRO A 71 6.84 1.96 -9.43
CA PRO A 71 6.24 0.64 -9.24
C PRO A 71 7.05 -0.49 -9.88
N GLU A 72 7.67 -0.26 -11.02
CA GLU A 72 8.48 -1.29 -11.70
C GLU A 72 9.76 -1.63 -10.95
N GLN A 73 10.16 -0.83 -9.96
CA GLN A 73 11.33 -1.11 -9.12
C GLN A 73 10.99 -1.94 -7.89
N ILE A 74 9.69 -2.18 -7.68
CA ILE A 74 9.23 -2.98 -6.54
C ILE A 74 9.11 -4.42 -7.02
N THR A 75 9.87 -5.32 -6.40
CA THR A 75 9.81 -6.74 -6.73
C THR A 75 9.12 -7.51 -5.62
N LEU A 76 8.58 -8.67 -5.98
CA LEU A 76 7.95 -9.54 -4.98
C LEU A 76 8.92 -9.99 -3.90
N LEU A 77 10.20 -10.11 -4.25
CA LEU A 77 11.22 -10.51 -3.29
C LEU A 77 11.39 -9.49 -2.17
N GLU A 78 11.15 -8.22 -2.44
CA GLU A 78 11.26 -7.17 -1.41
C GLU A 78 10.11 -7.23 -0.42
N LEU A 79 8.99 -7.87 -0.78
CA LEU A 79 7.83 -7.98 0.10
C LEU A 79 7.88 -9.21 1.00
N PHE A 80 8.71 -10.19 0.67
CA PHE A 80 8.74 -11.48 1.37
C PHE A 80 10.04 -11.74 2.09
#